data_654260adfe675a165ed9109ff4ddc309
#
_entry.id   654260adfe675a165ed9109ff4ddc309
#
_cell.length_a   1.000
_cell.length_b   1.000
_cell.length_c   1.000
_cell.angle_alpha   90.00
_cell.angle_beta   90.00
_cell.angle_gamma   90.00
#
_symmetry.space_group_name_H-M   'P 1'
#
loop_
_entity.id
_entity.type
_entity.pdbx_description
1 polymer ?
#
loop_
_entity_poly.entity_id
_entity_poly.type
_entity_poly.pdbx_seq_one_letter_code
_entity_poly.pdbx_strand_id
1 'polypeptide(L)'
;MKRTIVVNLLLNTVGAFLYTVAINGFLISNHLGEGGVTGLMTIFYYLLKIAPSLTNIVLNGLLLLIGWKLLNKQTVFYTLYTITMISVFLKLIGSMRFPLHDPLVAALIGGALMGVAMGFIMKGEGTLAGSTILARIVNKFFGIKTGSAMLCFDLMVAIPSAVIIGFENMLLTIVELYLSAVILNKLLAQFVEKRSLTIISERFEELASALSDATKQGVTIIDGHGYVSGQKKQLLYCVCDTKDLVKLMNLITELDPKAFVVMEEVRSTYGKDLLRIL
;
A
#
# COMPACT_ATOMS: atom_id res chain seq x y z
N MET A 1 -18.34 11.93 2.72
CA MET A 1 -18.58 10.61 3.34
C MET A 1 -19.13 9.55 2.38
N LYS A 2 -20.32 9.69 1.76
CA LYS A 2 -20.85 8.66 0.81
C LYS A 2 -19.94 8.40 -0.41
N ARG A 3 -19.34 9.44 -1.03
CA ARG A 3 -18.44 9.31 -2.18
C ARG A 3 -17.16 8.52 -1.85
N THR A 4 -16.63 8.68 -0.65
CA THR A 4 -15.45 7.96 -0.17
C THR A 4 -15.74 6.46 -0.01
N ILE A 5 -16.90 6.10 0.54
CA ILE A 5 -17.31 4.70 0.72
C ILE A 5 -17.42 3.99 -0.64
N VAL A 6 -18.08 4.62 -1.62
CA VAL A 6 -18.24 4.03 -2.96
C VAL A 6 -16.89 3.82 -3.64
N VAL A 7 -15.99 4.80 -3.54
CA VAL A 7 -14.64 4.69 -4.11
C VAL A 7 -13.85 3.56 -3.44
N ASN A 8 -13.92 3.44 -2.11
CA ASN A 8 -13.25 2.37 -1.39
C ASN A 8 -13.80 0.98 -1.76
N LEU A 9 -15.11 0.83 -1.88
CA LEU A 9 -15.72 -0.42 -2.34
C LEU A 9 -15.30 -0.77 -3.77
N LEU A 10 -15.29 0.20 -4.70
CA LEU A 10 -14.82 -0.01 -6.07
C LEU A 10 -13.35 -0.44 -6.11
N LEU A 11 -12.47 0.22 -5.36
CA LEU A 11 -11.06 -0.13 -5.28
C LEU A 11 -10.86 -1.55 -4.75
N ASN A 12 -11.60 -1.93 -3.69
CA ASN A 12 -11.55 -3.27 -3.14
C ASN A 12 -12.09 -4.32 -4.12
N THR A 13 -13.16 -4.01 -4.88
CA THR A 13 -13.72 -4.92 -5.90
C THR A 13 -12.74 -5.13 -7.05
N VAL A 14 -12.16 -4.05 -7.60
CA VAL A 14 -11.15 -4.14 -8.67
C VAL A 14 -9.92 -4.89 -8.18
N GLY A 15 -9.44 -4.57 -6.98
CA GLY A 15 -8.32 -5.27 -6.37
C GLY A 15 -8.60 -6.76 -6.17
N ALA A 16 -9.79 -7.13 -5.65
CA ALA A 16 -10.20 -8.52 -5.48
C ALA A 16 -10.27 -9.29 -6.81
N PHE A 17 -10.76 -8.65 -7.87
CA PHE A 17 -10.78 -9.23 -9.21
C PHE A 17 -9.36 -9.49 -9.73
N LEU A 18 -8.48 -8.48 -9.72
CA LEU A 18 -7.09 -8.60 -10.17
C LEU A 18 -6.33 -9.66 -9.37
N TYR A 19 -6.54 -9.71 -8.05
CA TYR A 19 -5.98 -10.71 -7.17
C TYR A 19 -6.40 -12.13 -7.57
N THR A 20 -7.67 -12.32 -7.86
CA THR A 20 -8.21 -13.63 -8.29
C THR A 20 -7.67 -14.06 -9.65
N VAL A 21 -7.53 -13.12 -10.60
CA VAL A 21 -6.92 -13.38 -11.90
C VAL A 21 -5.45 -13.79 -11.73
N ALA A 22 -4.71 -13.13 -10.85
CA ALA A 22 -3.32 -13.48 -10.55
C ALA A 22 -3.23 -14.92 -10.02
N ILE A 23 -4.02 -15.27 -9.00
CA ILE A 23 -3.98 -16.60 -8.38
C ILE A 23 -4.42 -17.69 -9.36
N ASN A 24 -5.64 -17.63 -9.88
CA ASN A 24 -6.18 -18.69 -10.70
C ASN A 24 -5.55 -18.72 -12.09
N GLY A 25 -5.36 -17.54 -12.70
CA GLY A 25 -4.87 -17.40 -14.05
C GLY A 25 -3.40 -17.77 -14.18
N PHE A 26 -2.57 -17.33 -13.24
CA PHE A 26 -1.12 -17.45 -13.36
C PHE A 26 -0.49 -18.36 -12.32
N LEU A 27 -0.79 -18.22 -11.04
CA LEU A 27 -0.08 -18.98 -10.00
C LEU A 27 -0.52 -20.43 -9.97
N ILE A 28 -1.78 -20.72 -9.70
CA ILE A 28 -2.29 -22.10 -9.61
C ILE A 28 -2.14 -22.84 -10.96
N SER A 29 -2.34 -22.14 -12.07
CA SER A 29 -2.24 -22.73 -13.41
C SER A 29 -0.84 -23.19 -13.78
N ASN A 30 0.18 -22.61 -13.17
CA ASN A 30 1.59 -22.90 -13.44
C ASN A 30 2.28 -23.58 -12.23
N HIS A 31 1.51 -24.15 -11.30
CA HIS A 31 1.99 -24.84 -10.09
C HIS A 31 2.88 -23.98 -9.18
N LEU A 32 2.75 -22.67 -9.27
CA LEU A 32 3.43 -21.75 -8.36
C LEU A 32 2.71 -21.73 -7.01
N GLY A 33 3.48 -21.48 -5.97
CA GLY A 33 2.97 -21.25 -4.63
C GLY A 33 2.57 -19.82 -4.41
N GLU A 34 2.31 -19.50 -3.16
CA GLU A 34 2.16 -18.17 -2.62
C GLU A 34 2.62 -18.13 -1.16
N GLY A 35 2.69 -16.93 -0.59
CA GLY A 35 3.05 -16.75 0.80
C GLY A 35 1.85 -16.68 1.74
N GLY A 36 2.13 -16.63 3.04
CA GLY A 36 1.15 -16.36 4.08
C GLY A 36 -0.06 -17.28 4.05
N VAL A 37 -1.23 -16.72 4.28
CA VAL A 37 -2.50 -17.49 4.31
C VAL A 37 -2.90 -17.98 2.93
N THR A 38 -2.60 -17.23 1.90
CA THR A 38 -2.87 -17.64 0.52
C THR A 38 -1.97 -18.81 0.12
N GLY A 39 -0.73 -18.83 0.59
CA GLY A 39 0.15 -19.99 0.46
C GLY A 39 -0.43 -21.22 1.13
N LEU A 40 -0.96 -21.12 2.35
CA LEU A 40 -1.67 -22.21 3.01
C LEU A 40 -2.92 -22.65 2.22
N MET A 41 -3.67 -21.71 1.65
CA MET A 41 -4.81 -22.01 0.78
C MET A 41 -4.38 -22.83 -0.44
N THR A 42 -3.28 -22.46 -1.07
CA THR A 42 -2.72 -23.15 -2.24
C THR A 42 -2.21 -24.55 -1.86
N ILE A 43 -1.56 -24.68 -0.72
CA ILE A 43 -1.12 -25.97 -0.15
C ILE A 43 -2.33 -26.89 0.08
N PHE A 44 -3.40 -26.40 0.72
CA PHE A 44 -4.62 -27.20 0.92
C PHE A 44 -5.29 -27.60 -0.39
N TYR A 45 -5.24 -26.74 -1.40
CA TYR A 45 -5.73 -27.10 -2.73
C TYR A 45 -4.91 -28.25 -3.35
N TYR A 46 -3.58 -28.20 -3.27
CA TYR A 46 -2.73 -29.24 -3.85
C TYR A 46 -2.83 -30.57 -3.09
N LEU A 47 -2.83 -30.53 -1.76
CA LEU A 47 -2.84 -31.74 -0.93
C LEU A 47 -4.24 -32.35 -0.75
N LEU A 48 -5.23 -31.52 -0.42
CA LEU A 48 -6.55 -31.97 0.02
C LEU A 48 -7.65 -31.72 -1.02
N LYS A 49 -7.32 -31.05 -2.13
CA LYS A 49 -8.27 -30.66 -3.19
C LYS A 49 -9.43 -29.79 -2.68
N ILE A 50 -9.21 -29.07 -1.56
CA ILE A 50 -10.21 -28.16 -1.01
C ILE A 50 -10.25 -26.91 -1.90
N ALA A 51 -11.47 -26.45 -2.23
CA ALA A 51 -11.66 -25.28 -3.08
C ALA A 51 -11.00 -24.02 -2.46
N PRO A 52 -10.17 -23.29 -3.21
CA PRO A 52 -9.49 -22.06 -2.72
C PRO A 52 -10.46 -21.03 -2.17
N SER A 53 -11.67 -20.91 -2.72
CA SER A 53 -12.70 -20.00 -2.25
C SER A 53 -13.15 -20.29 -0.80
N LEU A 54 -13.28 -21.58 -0.44
CA LEU A 54 -13.67 -21.99 0.91
C LEU A 54 -12.54 -21.74 1.90
N THR A 55 -11.33 -22.16 1.55
CA THR A 55 -10.14 -21.99 2.39
C THR A 55 -9.85 -20.50 2.63
N ASN A 56 -10.01 -19.67 1.61
CA ASN A 56 -9.84 -18.23 1.71
C ASN A 56 -10.80 -17.62 2.76
N ILE A 57 -12.08 -17.93 2.67
CA ILE A 57 -13.07 -17.40 3.63
C ILE A 57 -12.77 -17.88 5.06
N VAL A 58 -12.49 -19.17 5.24
CA VAL A 58 -12.30 -19.75 6.58
C VAL A 58 -11.03 -19.19 7.23
N LEU A 59 -9.89 -19.31 6.55
CA LEU A 59 -8.61 -18.87 7.15
C LEU A 59 -8.55 -17.37 7.36
N ASN A 60 -8.93 -16.57 6.37
CA ASN A 60 -8.91 -15.13 6.49
C ASN A 60 -9.99 -14.60 7.44
N GLY A 61 -11.14 -15.25 7.51
CA GLY A 61 -12.18 -14.94 8.49
C GLY A 61 -11.70 -15.17 9.93
N LEU A 62 -11.05 -16.29 10.21
CA LEU A 62 -10.46 -16.58 11.52
C LEU A 62 -9.39 -15.55 11.89
N LEU A 63 -8.49 -15.22 10.98
CA LEU A 63 -7.45 -14.21 11.24
C LEU A 63 -8.01 -12.81 11.42
N LEU A 64 -9.07 -12.46 10.71
CA LEU A 64 -9.75 -11.21 10.90
C LEU A 64 -10.41 -11.13 12.29
N LEU A 65 -10.99 -12.23 12.78
CA LEU A 65 -11.54 -12.30 14.15
C LEU A 65 -10.44 -12.08 15.22
N ILE A 66 -9.25 -12.65 15.00
CA ILE A 66 -8.09 -12.43 15.88
C ILE A 66 -7.59 -10.97 15.76
N GLY A 67 -7.51 -10.46 14.54
CA GLY A 67 -7.02 -9.11 14.25
C GLY A 67 -8.02 -7.98 14.54
N TRP A 68 -9.27 -8.28 14.87
CA TRP A 68 -10.36 -7.30 15.05
C TRP A 68 -10.01 -6.17 16.04
N LYS A 69 -9.33 -6.49 17.13
CA LYS A 69 -8.94 -5.51 18.15
C LYS A 69 -7.80 -4.59 17.72
N LEU A 70 -7.03 -4.99 16.70
CA LEU A 70 -5.83 -4.28 16.23
C LEU A 70 -6.09 -3.38 15.03
N LEU A 71 -7.20 -3.62 14.33
CA LEU A 71 -7.62 -2.88 13.14
C LEU A 71 -8.73 -1.87 13.47
N ASN A 72 -8.79 -0.79 12.69
CA ASN A 72 -9.90 0.15 12.77
C ASN A 72 -11.19 -0.50 12.24
N LYS A 73 -12.35 -0.13 12.79
CA LYS A 73 -13.67 -0.68 12.38
C LYS A 73 -13.92 -0.56 10.87
N GLN A 74 -13.47 0.52 10.23
CA GLN A 74 -13.59 0.72 8.79
C GLN A 74 -12.74 -0.29 8.01
N THR A 75 -11.50 -0.48 8.42
CA THR A 75 -10.60 -1.49 7.80
C THR A 75 -11.18 -2.90 7.94
N VAL A 76 -11.74 -3.26 9.10
CA VAL A 76 -12.40 -4.57 9.30
C VAL A 76 -13.55 -4.76 8.33
N PHE A 77 -14.43 -3.74 8.17
CA PHE A 77 -15.54 -3.79 7.24
C PHE A 77 -15.08 -4.00 5.78
N TYR A 78 -14.14 -3.17 5.30
CA TYR A 78 -13.60 -3.31 3.94
C TYR A 78 -12.84 -4.61 3.73
N THR A 79 -12.12 -5.10 4.75
CA THR A 79 -11.42 -6.39 4.68
C THR A 79 -12.40 -7.55 4.54
N LEU A 80 -13.47 -7.56 5.34
CA LEU A 80 -14.51 -8.58 5.24
C LEU A 80 -15.17 -8.57 3.85
N TYR A 81 -15.47 -7.38 3.33
CA TYR A 81 -15.98 -7.19 1.97
C TYR A 81 -14.98 -7.75 0.93
N THR A 82 -13.69 -7.42 1.05
CA THR A 82 -12.65 -7.89 0.13
C THR A 82 -12.51 -9.40 0.12
N ILE A 83 -12.45 -10.03 1.31
CA ILE A 83 -12.37 -11.51 1.44
C ILE A 83 -13.58 -12.17 0.76
N THR A 84 -14.77 -11.61 0.95
CA THR A 84 -16.00 -12.10 0.33
C THR A 84 -15.93 -11.97 -1.19
N MET A 85 -15.52 -10.81 -1.72
CA MET A 85 -15.36 -10.57 -3.16
C MET A 85 -14.32 -11.51 -3.78
N ILE A 86 -13.16 -11.67 -3.14
CA ILE A 86 -12.14 -12.64 -3.61
C ILE A 86 -12.73 -14.04 -3.68
N SER A 87 -13.44 -14.49 -2.65
CA SER A 87 -14.03 -15.83 -2.62
C SER A 87 -15.10 -16.02 -3.69
N VAL A 88 -15.91 -14.98 -3.94
CA VAL A 88 -16.90 -15.00 -5.05
C VAL A 88 -16.18 -15.09 -6.40
N PHE A 89 -15.17 -14.25 -6.63
CA PHE A 89 -14.42 -14.29 -7.88
C PHE A 89 -13.63 -15.59 -8.05
N LEU A 90 -12.99 -16.12 -7.02
CA LEU A 90 -12.32 -17.43 -7.06
C LEU A 90 -13.27 -18.54 -7.50
N LYS A 91 -14.53 -18.49 -7.06
CA LYS A 91 -15.56 -19.44 -7.49
C LYS A 91 -16.03 -19.19 -8.93
N LEU A 92 -16.28 -17.93 -9.31
CA LEU A 92 -16.80 -17.56 -10.64
C LEU A 92 -15.76 -17.74 -11.75
N ILE A 93 -14.49 -17.39 -11.47
CA ILE A 93 -13.40 -17.44 -12.45
C ILE A 93 -12.48 -18.65 -12.20
N GLY A 94 -12.95 -19.65 -11.47
CA GLY A 94 -12.16 -20.83 -11.12
C GLY A 94 -11.68 -21.67 -12.31
N SER A 95 -12.34 -21.55 -13.47
CA SER A 95 -11.95 -22.16 -14.74
C SER A 95 -10.97 -21.34 -15.57
N MET A 96 -10.70 -20.08 -15.19
CA MET A 96 -9.77 -19.21 -15.89
C MET A 96 -8.34 -19.65 -15.61
N ARG A 97 -7.67 -20.19 -16.61
CA ARG A 97 -6.31 -20.72 -16.49
C ARG A 97 -5.48 -20.25 -17.68
N PHE A 98 -4.30 -19.72 -17.40
CA PHE A 98 -3.31 -19.35 -18.41
C PHE A 98 -2.03 -20.17 -18.19
N PRO A 99 -2.02 -21.45 -18.61
CA PRO A 99 -0.79 -22.24 -18.56
C PRO A 99 0.21 -21.63 -19.53
N LEU A 100 1.35 -21.22 -19.03
CA LEU A 100 2.44 -20.65 -19.81
C LEU A 100 3.55 -21.67 -20.00
N HIS A 101 4.23 -21.62 -21.13
CA HIS A 101 5.39 -22.50 -21.38
C HIS A 101 6.55 -22.22 -20.44
N ASP A 102 6.69 -20.94 -20.03
CA ASP A 102 7.73 -20.52 -19.10
C ASP A 102 7.11 -20.09 -17.76
N PRO A 103 7.29 -20.88 -16.68
CA PRO A 103 6.80 -20.55 -15.36
C PRO A 103 7.37 -19.24 -14.78
N LEU A 104 8.55 -18.78 -15.23
CA LEU A 104 9.10 -17.50 -14.83
C LEU A 104 8.24 -16.33 -15.31
N VAL A 105 7.72 -16.42 -16.55
CA VAL A 105 6.80 -15.41 -17.08
C VAL A 105 5.51 -15.38 -16.26
N ALA A 106 5.01 -16.56 -15.84
CA ALA A 106 3.83 -16.65 -14.96
C ALA A 106 4.10 -16.00 -13.60
N ALA A 107 5.28 -16.24 -13.00
CA ALA A 107 5.68 -15.62 -11.73
C ALA A 107 5.77 -14.09 -11.84
N LEU A 108 6.34 -13.57 -12.93
CA LEU A 108 6.48 -12.13 -13.15
C LEU A 108 5.12 -11.45 -13.35
N ILE A 109 4.26 -12.00 -14.21
CA ILE A 109 2.92 -11.45 -14.46
C ILE A 109 2.05 -11.59 -13.21
N GLY A 110 2.06 -12.76 -12.57
CA GLY A 110 1.32 -13.04 -11.34
C GLY A 110 1.72 -12.07 -10.23
N GLY A 111 3.03 -11.93 -9.97
CA GLY A 111 3.56 -11.02 -8.96
C GLY A 111 3.24 -9.56 -9.24
N ALA A 112 3.33 -9.13 -10.51
CA ALA A 112 2.97 -7.77 -10.88
C ALA A 112 1.48 -7.49 -10.63
N LEU A 113 0.58 -8.38 -11.07
CA LEU A 113 -0.86 -8.26 -10.85
C LEU A 113 -1.20 -8.29 -9.36
N MET A 114 -0.54 -9.16 -8.60
CA MET A 114 -0.72 -9.29 -7.16
C MET A 114 -0.35 -8.01 -6.42
N GLY A 115 0.82 -7.44 -6.71
CA GLY A 115 1.27 -6.17 -6.12
C GLY A 115 0.31 -5.02 -6.42
N VAL A 116 -0.20 -4.92 -7.66
CA VAL A 116 -1.20 -3.93 -8.05
C VAL A 116 -2.53 -4.16 -7.34
N ALA A 117 -3.00 -5.41 -7.28
CA ALA A 117 -4.23 -5.80 -6.61
C ALA A 117 -4.22 -5.41 -5.12
N MET A 118 -3.13 -5.76 -4.43
CA MET A 118 -2.92 -5.39 -3.02
C MET A 118 -2.86 -3.88 -2.82
N GLY A 119 -2.22 -3.15 -3.74
CA GLY A 119 -2.16 -1.69 -3.73
C GLY A 119 -3.55 -1.06 -3.77
N PHE A 120 -4.44 -1.53 -4.66
CA PHE A 120 -5.82 -1.05 -4.74
C PHE A 120 -6.64 -1.39 -3.50
N ILE A 121 -6.52 -2.63 -3.01
CA ILE A 121 -7.21 -3.05 -1.78
C ILE A 121 -6.79 -2.18 -0.60
N MET A 122 -5.48 -1.95 -0.42
CA MET A 122 -4.97 -1.13 0.69
C MET A 122 -5.32 0.35 0.54
N LYS A 123 -5.38 0.89 -0.69
CA LYS A 123 -5.87 2.24 -0.95
C LYS A 123 -7.35 2.37 -0.62
N GLY A 124 -8.13 1.31 -0.85
CA GLY A 124 -9.53 1.20 -0.44
C GLY A 124 -9.73 0.90 1.04
N GLU A 125 -8.71 1.11 1.90
CA GLU A 125 -8.71 0.84 3.34
C GLU A 125 -8.94 -0.63 3.72
N GLY A 126 -9.02 -1.55 2.75
CA GLY A 126 -9.11 -2.98 2.95
C GLY A 126 -7.76 -3.64 3.22
N THR A 127 -7.79 -4.94 3.50
CA THR A 127 -6.63 -5.83 3.52
C THR A 127 -7.02 -7.20 2.96
N LEU A 128 -6.02 -8.03 2.65
CA LEU A 128 -6.24 -9.44 2.30
C LEU A 128 -6.41 -10.33 3.55
N ALA A 129 -6.39 -9.75 4.75
CA ALA A 129 -6.19 -10.46 6.01
C ALA A 129 -4.82 -11.19 6.07
N GLY A 130 -4.66 -12.19 6.90
CA GLY A 130 -3.41 -12.97 6.94
C GLY A 130 -2.16 -12.13 7.21
N SER A 131 -1.12 -12.36 6.43
CA SER A 131 0.19 -11.68 6.53
C SER A 131 0.07 -10.16 6.40
N THR A 132 -0.93 -9.64 5.67
CA THR A 132 -1.17 -8.21 5.55
C THR A 132 -1.58 -7.52 6.86
N ILE A 133 -2.30 -8.21 7.74
CA ILE A 133 -2.62 -7.68 9.08
C ILE A 133 -1.34 -7.54 9.89
N LEU A 134 -0.52 -8.60 9.91
CA LEU A 134 0.77 -8.59 10.61
C LEU A 134 1.70 -7.52 10.05
N ALA A 135 1.77 -7.40 8.72
CA ALA A 135 2.57 -6.37 8.06
C ALA A 135 2.12 -4.94 8.40
N ARG A 136 0.81 -4.68 8.49
CA ARG A 136 0.29 -3.38 8.93
C ARG A 136 0.64 -3.09 10.41
N ILE A 137 0.59 -4.10 11.26
CA ILE A 137 0.99 -3.97 12.67
C ILE A 137 2.48 -3.62 12.75
N VAL A 138 3.33 -4.36 12.05
CA VAL A 138 4.78 -4.11 11.99
C VAL A 138 5.07 -2.72 11.42
N ASN A 139 4.37 -2.31 10.36
CA ASN A 139 4.51 -0.96 9.81
C ASN A 139 4.13 0.12 10.84
N LYS A 140 3.03 -0.07 11.57
CA LYS A 140 2.54 0.89 12.58
C LYS A 140 3.50 1.05 13.76
N PHE A 141 4.09 -0.03 14.27
CA PHE A 141 4.93 0.00 15.46
C PHE A 141 6.41 0.19 15.16
N PHE A 142 6.91 -0.33 14.05
CA PHE A 142 8.34 -0.35 13.69
C PHE A 142 8.67 0.49 12.46
N GLY A 143 7.67 1.03 11.75
CA GLY A 143 7.88 1.85 10.56
C GLY A 143 8.40 1.09 9.32
N ILE A 144 8.46 -0.24 9.37
CA ILE A 144 8.90 -1.08 8.25
C ILE A 144 7.85 -0.99 7.12
N LYS A 145 8.30 -0.85 5.86
CA LYS A 145 7.40 -0.80 4.70
C LYS A 145 6.50 -2.03 4.65
N THR A 146 5.21 -1.84 4.41
CA THR A 146 4.19 -2.91 4.47
C THR A 146 4.52 -4.09 3.55
N GLY A 147 4.91 -3.85 2.29
CA GLY A 147 5.28 -4.92 1.37
C GLY A 147 6.52 -5.70 1.82
N SER A 148 7.51 -5.03 2.42
CA SER A 148 8.70 -5.71 2.96
C SER A 148 8.37 -6.56 4.17
N ALA A 149 7.51 -6.09 5.07
CA ALA A 149 7.04 -6.88 6.21
C ALA A 149 6.21 -8.09 5.74
N MET A 150 5.33 -7.90 4.74
CA MET A 150 4.59 -9.00 4.12
C MET A 150 5.53 -10.07 3.56
N LEU A 151 6.52 -9.65 2.75
CA LEU A 151 7.47 -10.58 2.16
C LEU A 151 8.13 -11.47 3.22
N CYS A 152 8.52 -10.92 4.36
CA CYS A 152 9.09 -11.72 5.45
C CYS A 152 8.11 -12.80 5.96
N PHE A 153 6.85 -12.44 6.20
CA PHE A 153 5.84 -13.41 6.66
C PHE A 153 5.47 -14.42 5.57
N ASP A 154 5.42 -13.98 4.32
CA ASP A 154 5.08 -14.83 3.18
C ASP A 154 6.17 -15.86 2.91
N LEU A 155 7.45 -15.50 3.06
CA LEU A 155 8.58 -16.43 2.93
C LEU A 155 8.55 -17.53 4.01
N MET A 156 8.02 -17.27 5.20
CA MET A 156 7.87 -18.29 6.24
C MET A 156 6.93 -19.44 5.82
N VAL A 157 6.02 -19.20 4.87
CA VAL A 157 5.13 -20.21 4.31
C VAL A 157 5.65 -20.72 2.97
N ALA A 158 6.18 -19.83 2.12
CA ALA A 158 6.66 -20.17 0.79
C ALA A 158 7.88 -21.12 0.83
N ILE A 159 8.84 -20.90 1.75
CA ILE A 159 10.03 -21.76 1.82
C ILE A 159 9.68 -23.21 2.17
N PRO A 160 8.89 -23.51 3.22
CA PRO A 160 8.50 -24.88 3.52
C PRO A 160 7.61 -25.51 2.43
N SER A 161 6.90 -24.72 1.62
CA SER A 161 6.07 -25.25 0.53
C SER A 161 6.87 -25.96 -0.57
N ALA A 162 8.20 -25.79 -0.61
CA ALA A 162 9.11 -26.49 -1.52
C ALA A 162 8.91 -28.02 -1.53
N VAL A 163 8.54 -28.59 -0.39
CA VAL A 163 8.26 -30.04 -0.26
C VAL A 163 7.03 -30.46 -1.09
N ILE A 164 6.12 -29.52 -1.37
CA ILE A 164 4.83 -29.80 -2.04
C ILE A 164 4.90 -29.38 -3.50
N ILE A 165 5.41 -28.17 -3.78
CA ILE A 165 5.45 -27.57 -5.12
C ILE A 165 6.76 -27.82 -5.85
N GLY A 166 7.77 -28.37 -5.16
CA GLY A 166 9.12 -28.56 -5.69
C GLY A 166 10.02 -27.32 -5.49
N PHE A 167 11.33 -27.56 -5.52
CA PHE A 167 12.32 -26.51 -5.24
C PHE A 167 12.32 -25.40 -6.29
N GLU A 168 12.21 -25.74 -7.57
CA GLU A 168 12.19 -24.76 -8.67
C GLU A 168 10.97 -23.83 -8.58
N ASN A 169 9.79 -24.38 -8.35
CA ASN A 169 8.56 -23.59 -8.19
C ASN A 169 8.58 -22.75 -6.93
N MET A 170 9.23 -23.20 -5.85
CA MET A 170 9.45 -22.40 -4.66
C MET A 170 10.34 -21.19 -4.95
N LEU A 171 11.44 -21.35 -5.71
CA LEU A 171 12.28 -20.23 -6.12
C LEU A 171 11.52 -19.22 -6.97
N LEU A 172 10.69 -19.68 -7.92
CA LEU A 172 9.83 -18.80 -8.73
C LEU A 172 8.77 -18.10 -7.88
N THR A 173 8.24 -18.76 -6.86
CA THR A 173 7.32 -18.17 -5.88
C THR A 173 8.02 -17.04 -5.10
N ILE A 174 9.28 -17.22 -4.71
CA ILE A 174 10.06 -16.15 -4.06
C ILE A 174 10.22 -14.94 -4.99
N VAL A 175 10.49 -15.15 -6.28
CA VAL A 175 10.58 -14.07 -7.28
C VAL A 175 9.24 -13.33 -7.40
N GLU A 176 8.14 -14.07 -7.47
CA GLU A 176 6.78 -13.53 -7.50
C GLU A 176 6.48 -12.65 -6.27
N LEU A 177 6.71 -13.18 -5.07
CA LEU A 177 6.48 -12.49 -3.80
C LEU A 177 7.33 -11.22 -3.68
N TYR A 178 8.59 -11.29 -4.10
CA TYR A 178 9.48 -10.13 -4.10
C TYR A 178 8.98 -9.04 -5.04
N LEU A 179 8.61 -9.39 -6.28
CA LEU A 179 8.09 -8.45 -7.26
C LEU A 179 6.78 -7.79 -6.77
N SER A 180 5.88 -8.59 -6.23
CA SER A 180 4.62 -8.16 -5.61
C SER A 180 4.89 -7.14 -4.48
N ALA A 181 5.83 -7.43 -3.57
CA ALA A 181 6.20 -6.54 -2.49
C ALA A 181 6.81 -5.20 -2.97
N VAL A 182 7.65 -5.24 -4.01
CA VAL A 182 8.24 -4.02 -4.62
C VAL A 182 7.17 -3.14 -5.24
N ILE A 183 6.27 -3.73 -6.02
CA ILE A 183 5.17 -2.99 -6.66
C ILE A 183 4.21 -2.43 -5.62
N LEU A 184 3.83 -3.22 -4.62
CA LEU A 184 2.99 -2.78 -3.52
C LEU A 184 3.62 -1.57 -2.80
N ASN A 185 4.91 -1.65 -2.43
CA ASN A 185 5.59 -0.55 -1.75
C ASN A 185 5.64 0.72 -2.62
N LYS A 186 5.88 0.59 -3.93
CA LYS A 186 5.85 1.73 -4.86
C LYS A 186 4.46 2.35 -4.95
N LEU A 187 3.41 1.54 -5.07
CA LEU A 187 2.04 2.04 -5.13
C LEU A 187 1.63 2.73 -3.82
N LEU A 188 1.95 2.13 -2.67
CA LEU A 188 1.65 2.73 -1.38
C LEU A 188 2.39 4.05 -1.17
N ALA A 189 3.63 4.16 -1.64
CA ALA A 189 4.38 5.41 -1.60
C ALA A 189 3.74 6.53 -2.46
N GLN A 190 3.11 6.16 -3.59
CA GLN A 190 2.36 7.13 -4.43
C GLN A 190 1.04 7.59 -3.78
N PHE A 191 0.54 6.83 -2.81
CA PHE A 191 -0.71 7.15 -2.11
C PHE A 191 -0.47 7.96 -0.82
N VAL A 192 0.74 8.47 -0.59
CA VAL A 192 1.02 9.39 0.52
C VAL A 192 0.17 10.64 0.33
N GLU A 193 -0.72 10.85 1.29
CA GLU A 193 -1.71 11.92 1.20
C GLU A 193 -1.13 13.30 1.52
N LYS A 194 -0.02 13.37 2.26
CA LYS A 194 0.57 14.63 2.73
C LYS A 194 2.06 14.73 2.46
N ARG A 195 2.48 15.95 2.14
CA ARG A 195 3.87 16.34 1.95
C ARG A 195 4.21 17.50 2.88
N SER A 196 5.42 17.54 3.39
CA SER A 196 5.96 18.75 4.01
C SER A 196 6.82 19.50 3.00
N LEU A 197 6.72 20.80 3.03
CA LEU A 197 7.53 21.71 2.26
C LEU A 197 8.35 22.56 3.24
N THR A 198 9.66 22.55 3.07
CA THR A 198 10.58 23.49 3.71
C THR A 198 11.11 24.40 2.63
N ILE A 199 10.80 25.71 2.73
CA ILE A 199 11.08 26.70 1.70
C ILE A 199 12.03 27.74 2.29
N ILE A 200 13.11 28.03 1.56
CA ILE A 200 14.05 29.11 1.86
C ILE A 200 13.92 30.15 0.76
N SER A 201 13.53 31.36 1.11
CA SER A 201 13.31 32.46 0.18
C SER A 201 13.58 33.78 0.84
N GLU A 202 14.04 34.76 0.08
CA GLU A 202 14.14 36.14 0.50
C GLU A 202 12.76 36.83 0.56
N ARG A 203 11.77 36.33 -0.18
CA ARG A 203 10.38 36.80 -0.22
C ARG A 203 9.46 35.98 0.70
N PHE A 204 9.96 35.56 1.85
CA PHE A 204 9.29 34.61 2.73
C PHE A 204 7.92 35.12 3.24
N GLU A 205 7.72 36.41 3.48
CA GLU A 205 6.45 36.96 3.95
C GLU A 205 5.34 36.84 2.91
N GLU A 206 5.64 37.16 1.65
CA GLU A 206 4.69 37.04 0.54
C GLU A 206 4.34 35.57 0.29
N LEU A 207 5.36 34.70 0.31
CA LEU A 207 5.18 33.26 0.18
C LEU A 207 4.36 32.67 1.34
N ALA A 208 4.62 33.09 2.58
CA ALA A 208 3.87 32.63 3.76
C ALA A 208 2.39 32.97 3.66
N SER A 209 2.06 34.21 3.26
CA SER A 209 0.67 34.63 3.06
C SER A 209 0.00 33.83 1.94
N ALA A 210 0.64 33.76 0.76
CA ALA A 210 0.08 33.06 -0.40
C ALA A 210 -0.10 31.54 -0.16
N LEU A 211 0.84 30.88 0.53
CA LEU A 211 0.75 29.48 0.90
C LEU A 211 -0.34 29.22 1.93
N SER A 212 -0.47 30.09 2.94
CA SER A 212 -1.54 29.99 3.95
C SER A 212 -2.93 30.07 3.32
N ASP A 213 -3.12 31.03 2.40
CA ASP A 213 -4.38 31.21 1.67
C ASP A 213 -4.69 30.03 0.74
N ALA A 214 -3.67 29.51 0.06
CA ALA A 214 -3.82 28.42 -0.90
C ALA A 214 -4.12 27.07 -0.23
N THR A 215 -3.51 26.81 0.93
CA THR A 215 -3.64 25.52 1.63
C THR A 215 -4.75 25.49 2.65
N LYS A 216 -5.16 26.66 3.16
CA LYS A 216 -6.01 26.78 4.36
C LYS A 216 -5.40 26.06 5.57
N GLN A 217 -4.10 25.89 5.58
CA GLN A 217 -3.31 25.28 6.66
C GLN A 217 -2.27 26.27 7.15
N GLY A 218 -1.81 26.09 8.39
CA GLY A 218 -0.81 26.96 8.97
C GLY A 218 0.55 26.83 8.25
N VAL A 219 1.23 27.96 8.07
CA VAL A 219 2.63 28.04 7.66
C VAL A 219 3.44 28.47 8.87
N THR A 220 4.49 27.74 9.20
CA THR A 220 5.38 28.06 10.33
C THR A 220 6.64 28.71 9.78
N ILE A 221 7.00 29.86 10.33
CA ILE A 221 8.26 30.57 10.05
C ILE A 221 9.27 30.12 11.06
N ILE A 222 10.43 29.64 10.60
CA ILE A 222 11.55 29.21 11.43
C ILE A 222 12.74 30.13 11.16
N ASP A 223 13.22 30.81 12.19
CA ASP A 223 14.41 31.66 12.10
C ASP A 223 15.67 30.80 12.05
N GLY A 224 16.55 31.13 11.13
CA GLY A 224 17.84 30.46 10.96
C GLY A 224 18.91 31.44 10.46
N HIS A 225 20.11 30.94 10.31
CA HIS A 225 21.20 31.69 9.67
C HIS A 225 22.10 30.72 8.87
N GLY A 226 22.61 31.23 7.76
CA GLY A 226 23.55 30.45 6.94
C GLY A 226 24.90 30.36 7.69
N TYR A 227 25.37 29.15 7.91
CA TYR A 227 26.63 28.92 8.63
C TYR A 227 27.82 29.58 7.92
N VAL A 228 27.90 29.51 6.59
CA VAL A 228 29.02 30.08 5.81
C VAL A 228 28.82 31.56 5.57
N SER A 229 27.61 32.02 5.27
CA SER A 229 27.32 33.43 4.95
C SER A 229 27.10 34.29 6.18
N GLY A 230 26.79 33.73 7.35
CA GLY A 230 26.38 34.43 8.55
C GLY A 230 25.05 35.18 8.44
N GLN A 231 24.41 35.18 7.26
CA GLN A 231 23.17 35.92 7.02
C GLN A 231 21.97 35.23 7.71
N LYS A 232 21.10 36.05 8.29
CA LYS A 232 19.79 35.58 8.79
C LYS A 232 18.96 35.11 7.61
N LYS A 233 18.35 33.92 7.76
CA LYS A 233 17.43 33.35 6.82
C LYS A 233 16.17 32.86 7.53
N GLN A 234 15.05 33.00 6.88
CA GLN A 234 13.79 32.46 7.38
C GLN A 234 13.33 31.30 6.50
N LEU A 235 13.02 30.20 7.16
CA LEU A 235 12.52 29.01 6.53
C LEU A 235 11.01 28.94 6.75
N LEU A 236 10.26 28.70 5.69
CA LEU A 236 8.83 28.40 5.78
C LEU A 236 8.65 26.90 5.84
N TYR A 237 7.93 26.43 6.84
CA TYR A 237 7.53 25.04 6.95
C TYR A 237 6.02 24.92 6.83
N CYS A 238 5.54 24.13 5.89
CA CYS A 238 4.12 23.84 5.76
C CYS A 238 3.88 22.37 5.36
N VAL A 239 2.73 21.84 5.76
CA VAL A 239 2.28 20.51 5.36
C VAL A 239 1.08 20.70 4.44
N CYS A 240 1.10 20.05 3.28
CA CYS A 240 0.02 20.15 2.30
C CYS A 240 -0.43 18.76 1.83
N ASP A 241 -1.62 18.68 1.24
CA ASP A 241 -2.07 17.49 0.56
C ASP A 241 -1.31 17.32 -0.76
N THR A 242 -0.95 16.08 -1.09
CA THR A 242 -0.21 15.78 -2.35
C THR A 242 -0.95 16.27 -3.60
N LYS A 243 -2.29 16.32 -3.58
CA LYS A 243 -3.09 16.85 -4.69
C LYS A 243 -2.89 18.35 -4.96
N ASP A 244 -2.52 19.10 -3.91
CA ASP A 244 -2.31 20.55 -3.99
C ASP A 244 -0.86 20.92 -4.33
N LEU A 245 0.05 19.93 -4.31
CA LEU A 245 1.49 20.13 -4.45
C LEU A 245 1.86 20.88 -5.75
N VAL A 246 1.31 20.46 -6.90
CA VAL A 246 1.62 21.10 -8.19
C VAL A 246 1.20 22.57 -8.18
N LYS A 247 0.02 22.86 -7.64
CA LYS A 247 -0.48 24.24 -7.52
C LYS A 247 0.45 25.10 -6.62
N LEU A 248 0.88 24.54 -5.50
CA LEU A 248 1.76 25.23 -4.56
C LEU A 248 3.16 25.45 -5.15
N MET A 249 3.70 24.47 -5.85
CA MET A 249 5.00 24.61 -6.53
C MET A 249 4.97 25.69 -7.62
N ASN A 250 3.89 25.74 -8.40
CA ASN A 250 3.72 26.79 -9.40
C ASN A 250 3.63 28.17 -8.73
N LEU A 251 2.87 28.30 -7.65
CA LEU A 251 2.74 29.52 -6.86
C LEU A 251 4.11 30.00 -6.29
N ILE A 252 4.88 29.07 -5.74
CA ILE A 252 6.23 29.38 -5.22
C ILE A 252 7.15 29.86 -6.35
N THR A 253 7.16 29.16 -7.49
CA THR A 253 8.02 29.50 -8.62
C THR A 253 7.62 30.84 -9.27
N GLU A 254 6.33 31.17 -9.27
CA GLU A 254 5.81 32.45 -9.78
C GLU A 254 6.21 33.63 -8.88
N LEU A 255 6.11 33.45 -7.55
CA LEU A 255 6.45 34.49 -6.59
C LEU A 255 7.97 34.64 -6.43
N ASP A 256 8.70 33.55 -6.30
CA ASP A 256 10.16 33.56 -6.19
C ASP A 256 10.79 32.42 -6.96
N PRO A 257 11.24 32.67 -8.22
CA PRO A 257 11.93 31.66 -9.03
C PRO A 257 13.25 31.15 -8.44
N LYS A 258 13.81 31.87 -7.43
CA LYS A 258 15.06 31.50 -6.75
C LYS A 258 14.83 30.78 -5.43
N ALA A 259 13.57 30.55 -5.02
CA ALA A 259 13.26 29.87 -3.80
C ALA A 259 13.83 28.43 -3.82
N PHE A 260 14.47 28.05 -2.73
CA PHE A 260 14.92 26.67 -2.54
C PHE A 260 13.87 25.89 -1.76
N VAL A 261 13.36 24.80 -2.34
CA VAL A 261 12.27 24.02 -1.78
C VAL A 261 12.73 22.58 -1.56
N VAL A 262 12.60 22.10 -0.32
CA VAL A 262 12.78 20.70 0.05
C VAL A 262 11.40 20.10 0.30
N MET A 263 11.14 18.97 -0.35
CA MET A 263 9.89 18.20 -0.19
C MET A 263 10.16 16.88 0.48
N GLU A 264 9.38 16.57 1.51
CA GLU A 264 9.49 15.30 2.22
C GLU A 264 8.13 14.60 2.35
N GLU A 265 8.14 13.27 2.43
CA GLU A 265 6.93 12.47 2.67
C GLU A 265 6.56 12.51 4.14
N VAL A 266 5.34 12.94 4.44
CA VAL A 266 4.81 12.92 5.80
C VAL A 266 4.06 11.62 6.03
N ARG A 267 4.62 10.72 6.83
CA ARG A 267 4.01 9.41 7.12
C ARG A 267 2.72 9.49 7.93
N SER A 268 2.65 10.43 8.87
CA SER A 268 1.47 10.64 9.69
C SER A 268 1.49 12.05 10.29
N THR A 269 0.32 12.67 10.39
CA THR A 269 0.09 13.88 11.17
C THR A 269 -0.84 13.56 12.31
N TYR A 270 -0.48 13.97 13.54
CA TYR A 270 -1.33 13.80 14.71
C TYR A 270 -1.68 15.18 15.26
N GLY A 271 -2.97 15.47 15.41
CA GLY A 271 -3.50 16.74 15.88
C GLY A 271 -4.67 17.21 15.02
N LYS A 272 -5.65 17.85 15.66
CA LYS A 272 -6.73 18.53 14.95
C LYS A 272 -6.24 19.94 14.61
N ASP A 273 -6.32 20.30 13.34
CA ASP A 273 -6.14 21.64 12.76
C ASP A 273 -5.16 22.56 13.52
N LEU A 274 -3.94 22.70 13.00
CA LEU A 274 -2.91 23.62 13.53
C LEU A 274 -3.42 25.07 13.70
N LEU A 275 -4.46 25.48 12.95
CA LEU A 275 -5.13 26.78 13.06
C LEU A 275 -5.94 26.96 14.37
N ARG A 276 -6.15 25.91 15.18
CA ARG A 276 -6.87 25.99 16.46
C ARG A 276 -5.96 26.07 17.68
N ILE A 277 -4.65 26.08 17.51
CA ILE A 277 -3.67 26.13 18.61
C ILE A 277 -3.12 27.56 18.78
N LEU A 278 -3.47 28.48 17.92
CA LEU A 278 -3.29 29.93 18.05
C LEU A 278 -4.64 30.59 18.28
#